data_a4c9398935162409d1d3cb74e5d9bae5
#
_entry.id   a4c9398935162409d1d3cb74e5d9bae5
#
_cell.length_a   1.000
_cell.length_b   1.000
_cell.length_c   1.000
_cell.angle_alpha   90.00
_cell.angle_beta   90.00
_cell.angle_gamma   90.00
#
_symmetry.space_group_name_H-M   'P 1'
#
loop_
_entity.id
_entity.type
_entity.pdbx_description
1 polymer ?
#
loop_
_entity_poly.entity_id
_entity_poly.type
_entity_poly.pdbx_seq_one_letter_code
_entity_poly.pdbx_strand_id
1 'polypeptide(L)'
;RYPIGPVQCVPLSLNTNFRSQAGIVDWVNQAFHRAFPVEADSSRGAIPYSPSVAFKQAEQHRAVEFYGFTAEQTDQYKEAEAQHIASQCKTLAEQQPEQSIAILVRSRNLLKAIVPALRQENLNWQAIDITPLASRMPVIDMLTLTRALISPADRIAWLALLRTPFCGVSLADLLA
;
A
#
# COMPACT_ATOMS: atom_id res chain seq x y z
N ARG A 1 -17.49 23.69 -27.54
CA ARG A 1 -18.72 23.03 -28.06
C ARG A 1 -18.28 21.88 -28.94
N TYR A 2 -18.61 20.67 -28.58
CA TYR A 2 -18.28 19.48 -29.36
C TYR A 2 -19.61 18.89 -29.89
N PRO A 3 -19.94 19.06 -31.16
CA PRO A 3 -21.12 18.42 -31.73
C PRO A 3 -20.84 16.92 -31.94
N ILE A 4 -21.79 16.09 -31.56
CA ILE A 4 -21.82 14.66 -31.93
C ILE A 4 -22.93 14.49 -32.95
N GLY A 5 -22.58 14.52 -34.22
CA GLY A 5 -23.57 14.56 -35.32
C GLY A 5 -24.44 15.81 -35.22
N PRO A 6 -25.78 15.68 -35.26
CA PRO A 6 -26.70 16.81 -35.18
C PRO A 6 -26.93 17.34 -33.75
N VAL A 7 -26.36 16.67 -32.73
CA VAL A 7 -26.59 17.00 -31.32
C VAL A 7 -25.52 17.97 -30.84
N GLN A 8 -25.93 19.10 -30.26
CA GLN A 8 -25.03 20.02 -29.58
C GLN A 8 -24.83 19.56 -28.13
N CYS A 9 -23.58 19.21 -27.79
CA CYS A 9 -23.22 18.83 -26.42
C CYS A 9 -22.85 20.07 -25.59
N VAL A 10 -23.38 20.15 -24.38
CA VAL A 10 -23.01 21.14 -23.38
C VAL A 10 -22.07 20.46 -22.38
N PRO A 11 -20.80 20.89 -22.28
CA PRO A 11 -19.89 20.31 -21.28
C PRO A 11 -20.36 20.73 -19.89
N LEU A 12 -20.39 19.75 -18.98
CA LEU A 12 -20.62 19.95 -17.55
C LEU A 12 -19.37 19.55 -16.80
N SER A 13 -18.90 20.41 -15.91
CA SER A 13 -17.75 20.13 -15.05
C SER A 13 -18.22 19.87 -13.62
N LEU A 14 -17.77 18.76 -13.04
CA LEU A 14 -17.98 18.42 -11.64
C LEU A 14 -16.74 18.84 -10.84
N ASN A 15 -16.80 19.96 -10.16
CA ASN A 15 -15.66 20.55 -9.46
C ASN A 15 -15.71 20.35 -7.94
N THR A 16 -16.82 19.85 -7.39
CA THR A 16 -16.98 19.73 -5.93
C THR A 16 -16.43 18.42 -5.42
N ASN A 17 -15.52 18.49 -4.45
CA ASN A 17 -14.98 17.35 -3.73
C ASN A 17 -15.73 17.14 -2.41
N PHE A 18 -16.54 16.08 -2.36
CA PHE A 18 -17.34 15.71 -1.17
C PHE A 18 -16.58 14.83 -0.18
N ARG A 19 -15.44 14.26 -0.57
CA ARG A 19 -14.71 13.27 0.22
C ARG A 19 -13.75 13.90 1.20
N SER A 20 -12.94 14.85 0.73
CA SER A 20 -11.84 15.43 1.48
C SER A 20 -12.24 16.75 2.15
N GLN A 21 -11.65 17.03 3.31
CA GLN A 21 -11.78 18.34 3.97
C GLN A 21 -11.02 19.43 3.18
N ALA A 22 -11.37 20.71 3.43
CA ALA A 22 -10.86 21.84 2.65
C ALA A 22 -9.33 21.93 2.64
N GLY A 23 -8.66 21.72 3.76
CA GLY A 23 -7.20 21.79 3.84
C GLY A 23 -6.47 20.82 2.92
N ILE A 24 -7.03 19.61 2.69
CA ILE A 24 -6.48 18.65 1.72
C ILE A 24 -6.73 19.13 0.30
N VAL A 25 -7.95 19.61 0.00
CA VAL A 25 -8.31 20.09 -1.33
C VAL A 25 -7.44 21.29 -1.73
N ASP A 26 -7.23 22.22 -0.82
CA ASP A 26 -6.41 23.41 -1.05
C ASP A 26 -4.94 23.03 -1.29
N TRP A 27 -4.41 22.10 -0.49
CA TRP A 27 -3.06 21.60 -0.70
C TRP A 27 -2.90 20.93 -2.07
N VAL A 28 -3.86 20.06 -2.45
CA VAL A 28 -3.88 19.40 -3.76
C VAL A 28 -3.93 20.43 -4.88
N ASN A 29 -4.84 21.42 -4.80
CA ASN A 29 -4.95 22.49 -5.79
C ASN A 29 -3.62 23.23 -5.98
N GLN A 30 -2.93 23.58 -4.89
CA GLN A 30 -1.65 24.28 -4.96
C GLN A 30 -0.51 23.43 -5.51
N ALA A 31 -0.41 22.18 -5.05
CA ALA A 31 0.65 21.27 -5.46
C ALA A 31 0.50 20.86 -6.93
N PHE A 32 -0.71 20.48 -7.34
CA PHE A 32 -0.95 19.97 -8.68
C PHE A 32 -1.02 21.05 -9.75
N HIS A 33 -1.40 22.29 -9.39
CA HIS A 33 -1.28 23.43 -10.30
C HIS A 33 0.16 23.65 -10.79
N ARG A 34 1.17 23.31 -9.95
CA ARG A 34 2.58 23.41 -10.31
C ARG A 34 3.12 22.16 -11.02
N ALA A 35 2.51 21.01 -10.79
CA ALA A 35 2.96 19.73 -11.31
C ALA A 35 2.38 19.40 -12.71
N PHE A 36 1.20 19.92 -13.01
CA PHE A 36 0.54 19.70 -14.28
C PHE A 36 0.93 20.75 -15.32
N PRO A 37 0.86 20.44 -16.62
CA PRO A 37 1.15 21.38 -17.69
C PRO A 37 0.15 22.53 -17.70
N VAL A 38 0.59 23.70 -18.11
CA VAL A 38 -0.25 24.91 -18.24
C VAL A 38 -1.21 24.79 -19.44
N GLU A 39 -0.73 24.16 -20.52
CA GLU A 39 -1.52 23.99 -21.77
C GLU A 39 -1.74 22.51 -22.06
N ALA A 40 -2.86 22.23 -22.72
CA ALA A 40 -3.19 20.89 -23.16
C ALA A 40 -2.32 20.50 -24.37
N ASP A 41 -1.71 19.33 -24.35
CA ASP A 41 -0.99 18.74 -25.46
C ASP A 41 -1.58 17.36 -25.77
N SER A 42 -2.42 17.30 -26.79
CA SER A 42 -3.07 16.05 -27.20
C SER A 42 -2.10 14.99 -27.71
N SER A 43 -0.91 15.39 -28.20
CA SER A 43 0.10 14.46 -28.71
C SER A 43 0.77 13.66 -27.59
N ARG A 44 0.85 14.23 -26.41
CA ARG A 44 1.40 13.62 -25.18
C ARG A 44 0.35 13.21 -24.15
N GLY A 45 -0.95 13.45 -24.45
CA GLY A 45 -2.03 13.23 -23.49
C GLY A 45 -1.95 14.16 -22.27
N ALA A 46 -1.28 15.29 -22.40
CA ALA A 46 -1.12 16.26 -21.33
C ALA A 46 -2.38 17.12 -21.19
N ILE A 47 -2.90 17.19 -19.97
CA ILE A 47 -4.12 17.95 -19.64
C ILE A 47 -3.79 18.93 -18.50
N PRO A 48 -4.20 20.21 -18.59
CA PRO A 48 -4.06 21.15 -17.49
C PRO A 48 -4.81 20.69 -16.24
N TYR A 49 -4.30 21.07 -15.08
CA TYR A 49 -4.97 20.79 -13.81
C TYR A 49 -6.28 21.59 -13.71
N SER A 50 -7.35 20.88 -13.33
CA SER A 50 -8.64 21.51 -13.03
C SER A 50 -8.84 21.53 -11.52
N PRO A 51 -8.85 22.69 -10.86
CA PRO A 51 -9.01 22.80 -9.42
C PRO A 51 -10.40 22.35 -8.98
N SER A 52 -10.46 21.77 -7.78
CA SER A 52 -11.71 21.38 -7.15
C SER A 52 -12.04 22.28 -5.95
N VAL A 53 -13.32 22.31 -5.59
CA VAL A 53 -13.85 23.05 -4.44
C VAL A 53 -14.26 22.05 -3.37
N ALA A 54 -13.80 22.27 -2.13
CA ALA A 54 -14.17 21.41 -1.03
C ALA A 54 -15.62 21.64 -0.59
N PHE A 55 -16.36 20.55 -0.37
CA PHE A 55 -17.67 20.60 0.28
C PHE A 55 -17.54 20.65 1.82
N LYS A 56 -16.58 19.89 2.37
CA LYS A 56 -16.33 19.83 3.80
C LYS A 56 -15.45 21.00 4.24
N GLN A 57 -15.70 21.52 5.43
CA GLN A 57 -14.87 22.56 6.03
C GLN A 57 -13.49 22.04 6.40
N ALA A 58 -12.53 22.95 6.58
CA ALA A 58 -11.22 22.63 7.09
C ALA A 58 -11.30 22.19 8.56
N GLU A 59 -10.57 21.14 8.90
CA GLU A 59 -10.38 20.73 10.29
C GLU A 59 -9.32 21.59 10.98
N GLN A 60 -9.31 21.59 12.32
CA GLN A 60 -8.41 22.43 13.12
C GLN A 60 -6.93 22.01 13.01
N HIS A 61 -6.67 20.77 12.57
CA HIS A 61 -5.32 20.23 12.44
C HIS A 61 -4.76 20.42 11.03
N ARG A 62 -3.44 20.36 10.91
CA ARG A 62 -2.77 20.38 9.61
C ARG A 62 -3.28 19.23 8.75
N ALA A 63 -3.76 19.56 7.57
CA ALA A 63 -4.34 18.57 6.65
C ALA A 63 -3.28 17.66 5.99
N VAL A 64 -2.05 18.17 5.82
CA VAL A 64 -0.93 17.47 5.21
C VAL A 64 0.36 17.78 5.96
N GLU A 65 1.10 16.75 6.32
CA GLU A 65 2.41 16.85 6.96
C GLU A 65 3.42 16.00 6.20
N PHE A 66 4.67 16.45 6.18
CA PHE A 66 5.78 15.76 5.52
C PHE A 66 6.86 15.43 6.53
N TYR A 67 7.29 14.18 6.51
CA TYR A 67 8.40 13.70 7.33
C TYR A 67 9.48 13.13 6.40
N GLY A 68 10.71 13.61 6.53
CA GLY A 68 11.86 13.15 5.76
C GLY A 68 12.77 12.29 6.62
N PHE A 69 13.13 11.10 6.13
CA PHE A 69 14.08 10.20 6.76
C PHE A 69 15.31 10.06 5.89
N THR A 70 16.48 10.33 6.47
CA THR A 70 17.77 10.20 5.80
C THR A 70 18.71 9.39 6.67
N ALA A 71 19.49 8.52 6.08
CA ALA A 71 20.56 7.77 6.76
C ALA A 71 21.66 7.42 5.76
N GLU A 72 22.87 7.22 6.26
CA GLU A 72 23.99 6.78 5.45
C GLU A 72 23.79 5.35 4.92
N GLN A 73 23.06 4.50 5.64
CA GLN A 73 22.70 3.14 5.26
C GLN A 73 21.20 3.00 4.99
N THR A 74 20.89 2.37 3.86
CA THR A 74 19.52 2.26 3.34
C THR A 74 18.52 1.60 4.32
N ASP A 75 18.96 0.68 5.16
CA ASP A 75 18.05 -0.05 6.05
C ASP A 75 17.70 0.75 7.31
N GLN A 76 18.60 1.61 7.79
CA GLN A 76 18.35 2.43 8.98
C GLN A 76 17.21 3.43 8.80
N TYR A 77 17.09 4.07 7.62
CA TYR A 77 15.98 5.00 7.40
C TYR A 77 14.63 4.29 7.29
N LYS A 78 14.60 3.06 6.75
CA LYS A 78 13.36 2.28 6.66
C LYS A 78 12.82 1.88 8.03
N GLU A 79 13.71 1.54 8.95
CA GLU A 79 13.33 1.23 10.33
C GLU A 79 12.83 2.47 11.05
N ALA A 80 13.54 3.61 10.93
CA ALA A 80 13.13 4.88 11.51
C ALA A 80 11.78 5.37 10.95
N GLU A 81 11.56 5.26 9.63
CA GLU A 81 10.29 5.54 8.98
C GLU A 81 9.17 4.64 9.53
N ALA A 82 9.42 3.33 9.62
CA ALA A 82 8.44 2.37 10.11
C ALA A 82 8.05 2.61 11.57
N GLN A 83 9.01 2.93 12.43
CA GLN A 83 8.77 3.27 13.83
C GLN A 83 7.98 4.57 13.95
N HIS A 84 8.31 5.58 13.15
CA HIS A 84 7.56 6.83 13.12
C HIS A 84 6.11 6.62 12.70
N ILE A 85 5.88 5.84 11.63
CA ILE A 85 4.52 5.47 11.17
C ILE A 85 3.75 4.77 12.29
N ALA A 86 4.35 3.79 12.95
CA ALA A 86 3.69 3.05 14.02
C ALA A 86 3.34 3.96 15.22
N SER A 87 4.25 4.84 15.63
CA SER A 87 4.03 5.82 16.69
C SER A 87 2.89 6.79 16.35
N GLN A 88 2.86 7.32 15.11
CA GLN A 88 1.78 8.18 14.65
C GLN A 88 0.44 7.45 14.63
N CYS A 89 0.41 6.21 14.13
CA CYS A 89 -0.81 5.39 14.13
C CYS A 89 -1.33 5.16 15.55
N LYS A 90 -0.44 4.91 16.53
CA LYS A 90 -0.82 4.75 17.93
C LYS A 90 -1.44 6.01 18.51
N THR A 91 -0.77 7.15 18.33
CA THR A 91 -1.26 8.44 18.81
C THR A 91 -2.64 8.77 18.22
N LEU A 92 -2.82 8.56 16.91
CA LEU A 92 -4.09 8.80 16.23
C LEU A 92 -5.19 7.84 16.70
N ALA A 93 -4.88 6.55 16.90
CA ALA A 93 -5.82 5.57 17.40
C ALA A 93 -6.28 5.86 18.84
N GLU A 94 -5.39 6.41 19.68
CA GLU A 94 -5.72 6.83 21.04
C GLU A 94 -6.58 8.11 21.06
N GLN A 95 -6.30 9.06 20.17
CA GLN A 95 -7.04 10.33 20.09
C GLN A 95 -8.40 10.18 19.40
N GLN A 96 -8.51 9.27 18.43
CA GLN A 96 -9.69 9.13 17.57
C GLN A 96 -10.01 7.64 17.33
N PRO A 97 -10.44 6.89 18.35
CA PRO A 97 -10.60 5.42 18.28
C PRO A 97 -11.64 4.95 17.27
N GLU A 98 -12.59 5.80 16.89
CA GLU A 98 -13.63 5.49 15.91
C GLU A 98 -13.18 5.70 14.44
N GLN A 99 -12.02 6.30 14.24
CA GLN A 99 -11.52 6.57 12.88
C GLN A 99 -10.62 5.45 12.38
N SER A 100 -10.73 5.16 11.08
CA SER A 100 -9.85 4.23 10.40
C SER A 100 -8.60 4.95 9.88
N ILE A 101 -7.43 4.30 10.05
CA ILE A 101 -6.15 4.78 9.55
C ILE A 101 -5.73 3.92 8.37
N ALA A 102 -5.39 4.53 7.25
CA ALA A 102 -4.90 3.83 6.07
C ALA A 102 -3.41 4.15 5.82
N ILE A 103 -2.58 3.11 5.72
CA ILE A 103 -1.17 3.22 5.35
C ILE A 103 -1.03 2.80 3.89
N LEU A 104 -0.68 3.75 3.02
CA LEU A 104 -0.48 3.51 1.60
C LEU A 104 1.02 3.42 1.29
N VAL A 105 1.45 2.34 0.68
CA VAL A 105 2.85 2.11 0.32
C VAL A 105 3.02 1.95 -1.18
N ARG A 106 4.12 2.48 -1.71
CA ARG A 106 4.45 2.36 -3.14
C ARG A 106 4.80 0.92 -3.54
N SER A 107 5.39 0.15 -2.64
CA SER A 107 5.76 -1.24 -2.88
C SER A 107 5.56 -2.10 -1.63
N ARG A 108 5.26 -3.39 -1.84
CA ARG A 108 5.07 -4.36 -0.75
C ARG A 108 6.32 -4.57 0.11
N ASN A 109 7.50 -4.28 -0.42
CA ASN A 109 8.76 -4.43 0.32
C ASN A 109 8.85 -3.49 1.52
N LEU A 110 8.22 -2.33 1.48
CA LEU A 110 8.17 -1.38 2.60
C LEU A 110 7.41 -1.95 3.80
N LEU A 111 6.44 -2.81 3.56
CA LEU A 111 5.66 -3.45 4.62
C LEU A 111 6.49 -4.40 5.50
N LYS A 112 7.64 -4.87 5.02
CA LYS A 112 8.54 -5.74 5.81
C LYS A 112 9.07 -5.03 7.06
N ALA A 113 9.25 -3.71 7.02
CA ALA A 113 9.64 -2.90 8.17
C ALA A 113 8.41 -2.39 8.95
N ILE A 114 7.37 -1.94 8.25
CA ILE A 114 6.18 -1.31 8.86
C ILE A 114 5.38 -2.31 9.70
N VAL A 115 5.12 -3.52 9.18
CA VAL A 115 4.30 -4.52 9.90
C VAL A 115 4.88 -4.95 11.25
N PRO A 116 6.20 -5.25 11.37
CA PRO A 116 6.80 -5.49 12.68
C PRO A 116 6.68 -4.31 13.64
N ALA A 117 6.88 -3.08 13.16
CA ALA A 117 6.76 -1.88 13.99
C ALA A 117 5.33 -1.69 14.53
N LEU A 118 4.29 -1.89 13.69
CA LEU A 118 2.89 -1.86 14.14
C LEU A 118 2.60 -2.93 15.20
N ARG A 119 3.19 -4.13 15.09
CA ARG A 119 3.06 -5.20 16.09
C ARG A 119 3.72 -4.85 17.41
N GLN A 120 4.88 -4.21 17.39
CA GLN A 120 5.57 -3.75 18.60
C GLN A 120 4.71 -2.74 19.38
N GLU A 121 3.96 -1.89 18.68
CA GLU A 121 3.02 -0.95 19.30
C GLU A 121 1.65 -1.57 19.65
N ASN A 122 1.47 -2.89 19.49
CA ASN A 122 0.23 -3.63 19.73
C ASN A 122 -0.97 -3.09 18.95
N LEU A 123 -0.74 -2.54 17.77
CA LEU A 123 -1.82 -2.05 16.90
C LEU A 123 -2.46 -3.20 16.14
N ASN A 124 -3.80 -3.22 16.11
CA ASN A 124 -4.55 -4.11 15.24
C ASN A 124 -4.52 -3.55 13.81
N TRP A 125 -4.01 -4.33 12.88
CA TRP A 125 -3.93 -3.94 11.48
C TRP A 125 -4.52 -5.02 10.57
N GLN A 126 -5.07 -4.58 9.47
CA GLN A 126 -5.57 -5.44 8.42
C GLN A 126 -4.83 -5.13 7.11
N ALA A 127 -4.37 -6.16 6.45
CA ALA A 127 -3.67 -6.00 5.20
C ALA A 127 -4.50 -6.64 4.08
N ILE A 128 -4.77 -5.85 3.05
CA ILE A 128 -5.48 -6.31 1.85
C ILE A 128 -4.44 -6.83 0.86
N ASP A 129 -4.55 -8.09 0.43
CA ASP A 129 -3.73 -8.74 -0.61
C ASP A 129 -2.20 -8.74 -0.38
N ILE A 130 -1.73 -8.69 0.88
CA ILE A 130 -0.31 -8.54 1.17
C ILE A 130 0.46 -9.84 1.09
N THR A 131 -0.14 -10.95 1.47
CA THR A 131 0.53 -12.25 1.44
C THR A 131 -0.39 -13.28 0.81
N PRO A 132 -0.12 -13.73 -0.42
CA PRO A 132 -0.85 -14.86 -0.98
C PRO A 132 -0.80 -16.03 0.00
N LEU A 133 -1.94 -16.67 0.26
CA LEU A 133 -2.03 -17.82 1.17
C LEU A 133 -1.00 -18.90 0.80
N ALA A 134 -0.77 -19.09 -0.49
CA ALA A 134 0.21 -20.03 -1.04
C ALA A 134 1.68 -19.73 -0.70
N SER A 135 2.00 -18.56 -0.18
CA SER A 135 3.38 -18.20 0.24
C SER A 135 3.66 -18.43 1.73
N ARG A 136 2.64 -18.86 2.49
CA ARG A 136 2.82 -19.19 3.91
C ARG A 136 3.41 -20.60 4.05
N MET A 137 4.47 -20.73 4.89
CA MET A 137 5.18 -22.00 5.06
C MET A 137 4.24 -23.19 5.32
N PRO A 138 3.27 -23.14 6.26
CA PRO A 138 2.37 -24.28 6.47
C PRO A 138 1.56 -24.66 5.24
N VAL A 139 1.20 -23.68 4.39
CA VAL A 139 0.47 -23.93 3.14
C VAL A 139 1.39 -24.54 2.08
N ILE A 140 2.64 -24.07 2.00
CA ILE A 140 3.67 -24.66 1.12
C ILE A 140 3.92 -26.12 1.52
N ASP A 141 4.04 -26.41 2.81
CA ASP A 141 4.24 -27.76 3.32
C ASP A 141 3.06 -28.69 2.96
N MET A 142 1.83 -28.21 3.14
CA MET A 142 0.61 -28.95 2.75
C MET A 142 0.50 -29.15 1.24
N LEU A 143 0.83 -28.15 0.44
CA LEU A 143 0.88 -28.29 -1.02
C LEU A 143 1.96 -29.30 -1.45
N THR A 144 3.11 -29.29 -0.78
CA THR A 144 4.20 -30.23 -1.03
C THR A 144 3.77 -31.67 -0.72
N LEU A 145 3.13 -31.90 0.43
CA LEU A 145 2.53 -33.18 0.79
C LEU A 145 1.51 -33.65 -0.26
N THR A 146 0.60 -32.77 -0.65
CA THR A 146 -0.41 -33.07 -1.66
C THR A 146 0.23 -33.49 -2.99
N ARG A 147 1.25 -32.77 -3.45
CA ARG A 147 1.98 -33.10 -4.68
C ARG A 147 2.67 -34.46 -4.60
N ALA A 148 3.35 -34.73 -3.48
CA ALA A 148 4.01 -36.03 -3.27
C ALA A 148 3.02 -37.21 -3.30
N LEU A 149 1.83 -37.02 -2.71
CA LEU A 149 0.78 -38.06 -2.70
C LEU A 149 0.10 -38.28 -4.07
N ILE A 150 -0.13 -37.18 -4.82
CA ILE A 150 -0.75 -37.24 -6.15
C ILE A 150 0.23 -37.83 -7.18
N SER A 151 1.51 -37.49 -7.07
CA SER A 151 2.56 -37.93 -7.98
C SER A 151 3.70 -38.58 -7.22
N PRO A 152 3.64 -39.90 -6.95
CA PRO A 152 4.70 -40.62 -6.25
C PRO A 152 6.09 -40.54 -6.91
N ALA A 153 6.13 -40.26 -8.21
CA ALA A 153 7.37 -40.05 -8.97
C ALA A 153 7.96 -38.63 -8.84
N ASP A 154 7.26 -37.66 -8.22
CA ASP A 154 7.78 -36.30 -8.00
C ASP A 154 8.84 -36.30 -6.89
N ARG A 155 10.09 -36.60 -7.30
CA ARG A 155 11.25 -36.63 -6.39
C ARG A 155 11.42 -35.29 -5.63
N ILE A 156 11.14 -34.17 -6.27
CA ILE A 156 11.32 -32.85 -5.65
C ILE A 156 10.31 -32.67 -4.52
N ALA A 157 9.06 -33.05 -4.74
CA ALA A 157 8.03 -32.98 -3.70
C ALA A 157 8.37 -33.86 -2.50
N TRP A 158 8.89 -35.09 -2.72
CA TRP A 158 9.35 -35.98 -1.65
C TRP A 158 10.53 -35.40 -0.86
N LEU A 159 11.57 -34.91 -1.53
CA LEU A 159 12.71 -34.28 -0.87
C LEU A 159 12.30 -33.04 -0.07
N ALA A 160 11.41 -32.23 -0.61
CA ALA A 160 10.87 -31.07 0.11
C ALA A 160 10.04 -31.50 1.33
N LEU A 161 9.20 -32.54 1.20
CA LEU A 161 8.40 -33.10 2.29
C LEU A 161 9.29 -33.62 3.45
N LEU A 162 10.35 -34.36 3.14
CA LEU A 162 11.30 -34.85 4.14
C LEU A 162 11.95 -33.74 4.96
N ARG A 163 12.10 -32.56 4.39
CA ARG A 163 12.64 -31.37 5.06
C ARG A 163 11.60 -30.55 5.82
N THR A 164 10.32 -30.86 5.71
CA THR A 164 9.29 -30.17 6.50
C THR A 164 9.44 -30.47 7.99
N PRO A 165 8.86 -29.62 8.86
CA PRO A 165 8.86 -29.88 10.31
C PRO A 165 8.23 -31.22 10.72
N PHE A 166 7.42 -31.84 9.87
CA PHE A 166 6.81 -33.14 10.13
C PHE A 166 7.83 -34.29 10.13
N CYS A 167 8.84 -34.21 9.23
CA CYS A 167 9.87 -35.25 9.09
C CYS A 167 11.20 -34.84 9.71
N GLY A 168 11.55 -33.54 9.64
CA GLY A 168 12.72 -32.98 10.30
C GLY A 168 14.08 -33.43 9.75
N VAL A 169 14.12 -34.00 8.53
CA VAL A 169 15.37 -34.50 7.92
C VAL A 169 16.23 -33.32 7.47
N SER A 170 17.50 -33.33 7.88
CA SER A 170 18.45 -32.28 7.50
C SER A 170 18.95 -32.47 6.04
N LEU A 171 19.53 -31.40 5.47
CA LEU A 171 20.13 -31.50 4.14
C LEU A 171 21.32 -32.48 4.11
N ALA A 172 22.06 -32.58 5.20
CA ALA A 172 23.18 -33.51 5.34
C ALA A 172 22.68 -34.96 5.28
N ASP A 173 21.57 -35.29 5.96
CA ASP A 173 20.99 -36.63 5.94
C ASP A 173 20.42 -37.03 4.56
N LEU A 174 20.02 -36.06 3.75
CA LEU A 174 19.53 -36.30 2.38
C LEU A 174 20.67 -36.49 1.37
N LEU A 175 21.89 -36.09 1.70
CA LEU A 175 23.08 -36.20 0.87
C LEU A 175 23.94 -37.44 1.21
N ALA A 176 23.68 -38.08 2.32
CA ALA A 176 24.34 -39.33 2.76
C ALA A 176 23.71 -40.53 2.04
#